data_e4d54900eec36c19cc9dffd7a43803d0
#
_entry.id   e4d54900eec36c19cc9dffd7a43803d0
#
_cell.length_a   1.000
_cell.length_b   1.000
_cell.length_c   1.000
_cell.angle_alpha   90.00
_cell.angle_beta   90.00
_cell.angle_gamma   90.00
#
_symmetry.space_group_name_H-M   'P 1'
#
loop_
_entity.id
_entity.type
_entity.pdbx_description
1 polymer ?
#
loop_
_entity_poly.entity_id
_entity_poly.type
_entity_poly.pdbx_seq_one_letter_code
_entity_poly.pdbx_strand_id
1 'polypeptide(L)'
;MKINDEILKFKEQLNEASSIALISHLDPDGDNLGSLTALSKSLLNLGKKVYPIEFDKIPENLKFLPNLGLLSDNTDINIDMIICLDCANYERLGQIDELFNKAKYRINIDHHQSNEFYGDVNIVKKGYSS
;
A
#
# COMPACT_ATOMS: atom_id res chain seq x y z
N MET A 1 17.88 9.98 2.22
CA MET A 1 18.23 9.08 1.10
C MET A 1 17.49 9.52 -0.16
N LYS A 2 18.15 9.45 -1.30
CA LYS A 2 17.55 9.89 -2.56
C LYS A 2 16.48 8.91 -3.01
N ILE A 3 15.42 9.42 -3.65
CA ILE A 3 14.28 8.61 -4.08
C ILE A 3 14.67 7.46 -5.02
N ASN A 4 15.68 7.66 -5.88
CA ASN A 4 16.14 6.61 -6.79
C ASN A 4 16.74 5.43 -6.03
N ASP A 5 17.45 5.67 -4.93
CA ASP A 5 17.99 4.62 -4.08
C ASP A 5 16.87 3.84 -3.40
N GLU A 6 15.82 4.52 -2.97
CA GLU A 6 14.65 3.89 -2.36
C GLU A 6 13.89 3.02 -3.38
N ILE A 7 13.76 3.49 -4.62
CA ILE A 7 13.12 2.71 -5.69
C ILE A 7 13.92 1.44 -5.99
N LEU A 8 15.24 1.53 -6.05
CA LEU A 8 16.10 0.35 -6.27
C LEU A 8 15.97 -0.66 -5.15
N LYS A 9 15.94 -0.19 -3.91
CA LYS A 9 15.71 -1.04 -2.73
C LYS A 9 14.38 -1.76 -2.82
N PHE A 10 13.32 -1.03 -3.16
CA PHE A 10 11.99 -1.59 -3.34
C PHE A 10 11.99 -2.69 -4.40
N LYS A 11 12.62 -2.44 -5.55
CA LYS A 11 12.70 -3.45 -6.62
C LYS A 11 13.39 -4.71 -6.17
N GLU A 12 14.49 -4.59 -5.45
CA GLU A 12 15.23 -5.74 -4.92
C GLU A 12 14.36 -6.55 -3.95
N GLN A 13 13.71 -5.87 -3.01
CA GLN A 13 12.84 -6.50 -2.03
C GLN A 13 11.61 -7.13 -2.70
N LEU A 14 11.05 -6.48 -3.71
CA LEU A 14 9.89 -6.98 -4.45
C LEU A 14 10.23 -8.28 -5.18
N ASN A 15 11.44 -8.41 -5.74
CA ASN A 15 11.88 -9.65 -6.37
C ASN A 15 11.88 -10.83 -5.41
N GLU A 16 12.18 -10.59 -4.14
CA GLU A 16 12.22 -11.63 -3.11
C GLU A 16 10.85 -11.92 -2.50
N ALA A 17 9.97 -10.94 -2.46
CA ALA A 17 8.66 -11.08 -1.82
C ALA A 17 7.72 -11.92 -2.68
N SER A 18 6.97 -12.82 -2.06
CA SER A 18 5.96 -13.64 -2.73
C SER A 18 4.53 -13.29 -2.30
N SER A 19 4.33 -12.82 -1.08
CA SER A 19 3.03 -12.49 -0.51
C SER A 19 3.04 -11.04 -0.03
N ILE A 20 2.15 -10.22 -0.57
CA ILE A 20 2.19 -8.78 -0.39
C ILE A 20 0.83 -8.27 0.06
N ALA A 21 0.81 -7.58 1.20
CA ALA A 21 -0.36 -6.81 1.61
C ALA A 21 -0.21 -5.36 1.12
N LEU A 22 -1.31 -4.79 0.64
CA LEU A 22 -1.36 -3.39 0.27
C LEU A 22 -2.44 -2.71 1.09
N ILE A 23 -2.16 -1.50 1.55
CA ILE A 23 -3.11 -0.74 2.36
C ILE A 23 -2.93 0.75 2.10
N SER A 24 -4.00 1.52 2.27
CA SER A 24 -3.98 2.97 2.21
C SER A 24 -4.68 3.54 3.44
N HIS A 25 -4.85 4.86 3.49
CA HIS A 25 -5.45 5.50 4.66
C HIS A 25 -6.95 5.15 4.80
N LEU A 26 -7.45 5.23 6.03
CA LEU A 26 -8.89 5.19 6.30
C LEU A 26 -9.59 6.33 5.57
N ASP A 27 -10.90 6.24 5.43
CA ASP A 27 -11.72 7.18 4.65
C ASP A 27 -11.29 7.19 3.17
N PRO A 28 -11.61 6.13 2.43
CA PRO A 28 -11.13 5.97 1.06
C PRO A 28 -11.64 7.06 0.12
N ASP A 29 -10.75 7.50 -0.77
CA ASP A 29 -11.06 8.45 -1.84
C ASP A 29 -10.62 7.87 -3.20
N GLY A 30 -10.81 8.64 -4.27
CA GLY A 30 -10.46 8.17 -5.62
C GLY A 30 -8.97 7.89 -5.79
N ASP A 31 -8.12 8.72 -5.18
CA ASP A 31 -6.67 8.58 -5.30
C ASP A 31 -6.18 7.30 -4.62
N ASN A 32 -6.55 7.10 -3.35
CA ASN A 32 -6.05 5.93 -2.63
C ASN A 32 -6.64 4.62 -3.14
N LEU A 33 -7.93 4.57 -3.46
CA LEU A 33 -8.55 3.36 -4.01
C LEU A 33 -8.02 3.04 -5.41
N GLY A 34 -7.85 4.06 -6.25
CA GLY A 34 -7.28 3.88 -7.58
C GLY A 34 -5.86 3.33 -7.53
N SER A 35 -5.02 3.92 -6.68
CA SER A 35 -3.63 3.46 -6.50
C SER A 35 -3.59 2.04 -5.94
N LEU A 36 -4.42 1.76 -4.94
CA LEU A 36 -4.47 0.46 -4.26
C LEU A 36 -4.87 -0.65 -5.24
N THR A 37 -5.93 -0.45 -5.99
CA THR A 37 -6.44 -1.47 -6.92
C THR A 37 -5.53 -1.63 -8.14
N ALA A 38 -4.97 -0.55 -8.66
CA ALA A 38 -4.08 -0.59 -9.82
C ALA A 38 -2.78 -1.34 -9.49
N LEU A 39 -2.15 -1.03 -8.37
CA LEU A 39 -0.93 -1.72 -7.96
C LEU A 39 -1.20 -3.19 -7.64
N SER A 40 -2.33 -3.49 -6.98
CA SER A 40 -2.74 -4.87 -6.70
C SER A 40 -2.84 -5.69 -7.99
N LYS A 41 -3.48 -5.14 -9.00
CA LYS A 41 -3.62 -5.82 -10.30
C LYS A 41 -2.27 -6.06 -10.96
N SER A 42 -1.40 -5.06 -10.93
CA SER A 42 -0.05 -5.18 -11.50
C SER A 42 0.77 -6.26 -10.81
N LEU A 43 0.71 -6.34 -9.49
CA LEU A 43 1.44 -7.34 -8.73
C LEU A 43 0.88 -8.75 -8.95
N LEU A 44 -0.44 -8.88 -9.08
CA LEU A 44 -1.06 -10.16 -9.44
C LEU A 44 -0.57 -10.63 -10.81
N ASN A 45 -0.45 -9.72 -11.78
CA ASN A 45 0.05 -10.04 -13.11
C ASN A 45 1.52 -10.48 -13.10
N LEU A 46 2.29 -10.09 -12.07
CA LEU A 46 3.66 -10.56 -11.85
C LEU A 46 3.73 -11.91 -11.14
N GLY A 47 2.60 -12.51 -10.83
CA GLY A 47 2.54 -13.81 -10.16
C GLY A 47 2.65 -13.75 -8.64
N LYS A 48 2.55 -12.57 -8.05
CA LYS A 48 2.58 -12.42 -6.59
C LYS A 48 1.22 -12.77 -5.98
N LYS A 49 1.23 -13.22 -4.72
CA LYS A 49 0.02 -13.28 -3.90
C LYS A 49 -0.23 -11.90 -3.33
N VAL A 50 -1.41 -11.35 -3.55
CA VAL A 50 -1.69 -9.95 -3.22
C VAL A 50 -2.94 -9.84 -2.36
N TYR A 51 -2.84 -9.10 -1.27
CA TYR A 51 -3.91 -8.89 -0.31
C TYR A 51 -4.16 -7.39 -0.12
N PRO A 52 -4.97 -6.76 -0.98
CA PRO A 52 -5.32 -5.35 -0.79
C PRO A 52 -6.34 -5.22 0.34
N ILE A 53 -6.03 -4.38 1.32
CA ILE A 53 -6.80 -4.24 2.55
C ILE A 53 -7.54 -2.91 2.57
N GLU A 54 -8.83 -2.97 2.88
CA GLU A 54 -9.66 -1.80 3.11
C GLU A 54 -10.62 -2.09 4.26
N PHE A 55 -10.55 -1.28 5.32
CA PHE A 55 -11.39 -1.46 6.50
C PHE A 55 -12.72 -0.74 6.39
N ASP A 56 -12.76 0.34 5.62
CA ASP A 56 -13.93 1.19 5.52
C ASP A 56 -14.82 0.79 4.34
N LYS A 57 -16.10 1.15 4.44
CA LYS A 57 -17.05 0.95 3.37
C LYS A 57 -16.70 1.85 2.19
N ILE A 58 -16.78 1.30 0.98
CA ILE A 58 -16.52 2.06 -0.24
C ILE A 58 -17.65 3.08 -0.46
N PRO A 59 -17.34 4.38 -0.63
CA PRO A 59 -18.36 5.36 -0.98
C PRO A 59 -19.08 5.03 -2.29
N GLU A 60 -20.38 5.29 -2.35
CA GLU A 60 -21.19 4.98 -3.53
C GLU A 60 -20.64 5.60 -4.82
N ASN A 61 -20.16 6.85 -4.73
CA ASN A 61 -19.61 7.56 -5.89
C ASN A 61 -18.29 7.00 -6.39
N LEU A 62 -17.67 6.07 -5.67
CA LEU A 62 -16.42 5.42 -6.08
C LEU A 62 -16.62 3.96 -6.52
N LYS A 63 -17.84 3.45 -6.47
CA LYS A 63 -18.13 2.04 -6.83
C LYS A 63 -17.93 1.73 -8.31
N PHE A 64 -17.75 2.73 -9.15
CA PHE A 64 -17.43 2.54 -10.56
C PHE A 64 -15.98 2.08 -10.80
N LEU A 65 -15.11 2.24 -9.80
CA LEU A 65 -13.69 1.88 -9.95
C LEU A 65 -13.53 0.37 -10.20
N PRO A 66 -12.59 -0.02 -11.07
CA PRO A 66 -12.37 -1.45 -11.34
C PRO A 66 -11.67 -2.16 -10.17
N ASN A 67 -11.82 -3.48 -10.13
CA ASN A 67 -11.08 -4.36 -9.22
C ASN A 67 -11.42 -4.17 -7.72
N LEU A 68 -12.52 -3.51 -7.38
CA LEU A 68 -12.92 -3.35 -5.98
C LEU A 68 -13.22 -4.69 -5.29
N GLY A 69 -13.57 -5.72 -6.05
CA GLY A 69 -13.80 -7.07 -5.52
C GLY A 69 -12.54 -7.73 -4.95
N LEU A 70 -11.36 -7.19 -5.22
CA LEU A 70 -10.11 -7.69 -4.65
C LEU A 70 -9.92 -7.26 -3.18
N LEU A 71 -10.62 -6.21 -2.74
CA LEU A 71 -10.45 -5.64 -1.41
C LEU A 71 -11.03 -6.54 -0.32
N SER A 72 -10.38 -6.58 0.83
CA SER A 72 -10.82 -7.34 1.99
C SER A 72 -10.37 -6.63 3.26
N ASP A 73 -11.08 -6.84 4.36
CA ASP A 73 -10.68 -6.36 5.69
C ASP A 73 -9.98 -7.43 6.52
N ASN A 74 -9.72 -8.59 5.93
CA ASN A 74 -9.07 -9.70 6.63
C ASN A 74 -7.57 -9.43 6.79
N THR A 75 -7.10 -9.40 8.04
CA THR A 75 -5.68 -9.23 8.39
C THR A 75 -5.03 -10.51 8.90
N ASP A 76 -5.78 -11.61 9.00
CA ASP A 76 -5.25 -12.92 9.39
C ASP A 76 -4.66 -13.61 8.16
N ILE A 77 -3.56 -13.07 7.69
CA ILE A 77 -2.87 -13.49 6.46
C ILE A 77 -1.36 -13.57 6.71
N ASN A 78 -0.69 -14.38 5.90
CA ASN A 78 0.77 -14.49 5.93
C ASN A 78 1.37 -13.72 4.77
N ILE A 79 2.24 -12.76 5.07
CA ILE A 79 2.84 -11.88 4.08
C ILE A 79 4.34 -11.71 4.31
N ASP A 80 5.08 -11.44 3.25
CA ASP A 80 6.49 -11.06 3.29
C ASP A 80 6.65 -9.54 3.30
N MET A 81 5.76 -8.84 2.59
CA MET A 81 5.87 -7.41 2.37
C MET A 81 4.54 -6.73 2.63
N ILE A 82 4.60 -5.53 3.20
CA ILE A 82 3.45 -4.64 3.26
C ILE A 82 3.79 -3.34 2.53
N ILE A 83 2.90 -2.90 1.65
CA ILE A 83 3.03 -1.65 0.91
C ILE A 83 1.92 -0.71 1.37
N CYS A 84 2.32 0.43 1.92
CA CYS A 84 1.40 1.47 2.37
C CYS A 84 1.38 2.59 1.33
N LEU A 85 0.20 2.87 0.79
CA LEU A 85 0.00 3.80 -0.31
C LEU A 85 -0.79 5.03 0.12
N ASP A 86 -0.37 6.19 -0.34
CA ASP A 86 -1.14 7.43 -0.22
C ASP A 86 -1.54 7.75 1.23
N CYS A 87 -0.65 7.46 2.18
CA CYS A 87 -0.92 7.68 3.60
C CYS A 87 0.28 8.31 4.29
N ALA A 88 0.13 9.56 4.70
CA ALA A 88 1.22 10.32 5.32
C ALA A 88 1.53 9.88 6.74
N ASN A 89 0.52 9.43 7.48
CA ASN A 89 0.63 9.08 8.90
C ASN A 89 0.30 7.62 9.11
N TYR A 90 1.17 6.91 9.80
CA TYR A 90 0.98 5.50 10.09
C TYR A 90 -0.37 5.21 10.78
N GLU A 91 -0.78 6.07 11.71
CA GLU A 91 -2.04 5.89 12.46
C GLU A 91 -3.27 5.84 11.56
N ARG A 92 -3.24 6.51 10.43
CA ARG A 92 -4.38 6.54 9.50
C ARG A 92 -4.53 5.28 8.67
N LEU A 93 -3.61 4.33 8.79
CA LEU A 93 -3.73 3.02 8.13
C LEU A 93 -4.75 2.11 8.82
N GLY A 94 -5.07 2.37 10.09
CA GLY A 94 -5.99 1.55 10.87
C GLY A 94 -5.28 0.52 11.74
N GLN A 95 -5.98 -0.54 12.09
CA GLN A 95 -5.49 -1.57 13.04
C GLN A 95 -4.63 -2.61 12.32
N ILE A 96 -3.39 -2.24 11.99
CA ILE A 96 -2.47 -3.10 11.23
C ILE A 96 -1.16 -3.42 11.95
N ASP A 97 -1.03 -3.08 13.22
CA ASP A 97 0.24 -3.22 13.93
C ASP A 97 0.83 -4.63 13.85
N GLU A 98 0.01 -5.64 14.07
CA GLU A 98 0.48 -7.02 14.00
C GLU A 98 0.99 -7.38 12.61
N LEU A 99 0.22 -7.04 11.58
CA LEU A 99 0.57 -7.31 10.19
C LEU A 99 1.82 -6.53 9.78
N PHE A 100 1.89 -5.24 10.13
CA PHE A 100 3.02 -4.37 9.82
C PHE A 100 4.31 -4.87 10.48
N ASN A 101 4.22 -5.26 11.75
CA ASN A 101 5.39 -5.69 12.51
C ASN A 101 5.93 -7.05 12.07
N LYS A 102 5.08 -7.97 11.62
CA LYS A 102 5.55 -9.27 11.16
C LYS A 102 6.04 -9.28 9.71
N ALA A 103 5.78 -8.25 8.93
CA ALA A 103 6.26 -8.16 7.56
C ALA A 103 7.79 -8.05 7.55
N LYS A 104 8.43 -8.77 6.63
CA LYS A 104 9.89 -8.68 6.43
C LYS A 104 10.27 -7.35 5.76
N TYR A 105 9.41 -6.88 4.85
CA TYR A 105 9.63 -5.64 4.09
C TYR A 105 8.47 -4.69 4.31
N ARG A 106 8.76 -3.43 4.68
CA ARG A 106 7.77 -2.38 4.94
C ARG A 106 8.03 -1.22 4.03
N ILE A 107 7.10 -0.97 3.12
CA ILE A 107 7.24 0.01 2.06
C ILE A 107 6.19 1.11 2.23
N ASN A 108 6.62 2.36 2.11
CA ASN A 108 5.75 3.54 2.16
C ASN A 108 5.90 4.30 0.85
N ILE A 109 4.81 4.43 0.09
CA ILE A 109 4.79 5.14 -1.20
C ILE A 109 3.75 6.25 -1.11
N ASP A 110 4.18 7.50 -1.23
CA ASP A 110 3.29 8.64 -1.00
C ASP A 110 3.79 9.92 -1.71
N HIS A 111 2.94 10.93 -1.73
CA HIS A 111 3.23 12.24 -2.31
C HIS A 111 2.93 13.41 -1.36
N HIS A 112 2.46 13.13 -0.14
CA HIS A 112 2.10 14.17 0.82
C HIS A 112 3.32 14.83 1.45
N GLN A 113 3.27 16.18 1.63
CA GLN A 113 4.32 16.95 2.28
C GLN A 113 4.58 16.48 3.71
N SER A 114 3.54 16.04 4.39
CA SER A 114 3.55 15.67 5.81
C SER A 114 3.95 14.21 6.07
N ASN A 115 4.40 13.47 5.07
CA ASN A 115 4.71 12.05 5.24
C ASN A 115 5.77 11.84 6.34
N GLU A 116 5.50 10.89 7.23
CA GLU A 116 6.31 10.59 8.41
C GLU A 116 7.46 9.61 8.16
N PHE A 117 7.60 9.11 6.93
CA PHE A 117 8.67 8.15 6.56
C PHE A 117 8.69 6.93 7.47
N TYR A 118 7.53 6.32 7.70
CA TYR A 118 7.36 5.21 8.66
C TYR A 118 7.71 3.83 8.11
N GLY A 119 8.03 3.70 6.85
CA GLY A 119 8.49 2.44 6.25
C GLY A 119 9.99 2.22 6.39
N ASP A 120 10.44 1.00 6.12
CA ASP A 120 11.87 0.72 5.98
C ASP A 120 12.40 1.26 4.65
N VAL A 121 11.53 1.28 3.64
CA VAL A 121 11.76 1.93 2.36
C VAL A 121 10.65 2.97 2.16
N ASN A 122 11.04 4.20 1.86
CA ASN A 122 10.11 5.31 1.73
C ASN A 122 10.28 5.98 0.37
N ILE A 123 9.34 5.71 -0.53
CA ILE A 123 9.28 6.33 -1.85
C ILE A 123 8.29 7.47 -1.75
N VAL A 124 8.80 8.65 -1.38
CA VAL A 124 7.97 9.83 -1.13
C VAL A 124 8.44 10.95 -2.05
N LYS A 125 7.58 11.35 -2.98
CA LYS A 125 7.87 12.47 -3.88
C LYS A 125 6.82 13.55 -3.68
N LYS A 126 7.16 14.54 -2.87
CA LYS A 126 6.27 15.61 -2.45
C LYS A 126 5.94 16.54 -3.61
N GLY A 127 4.71 17.09 -3.59
CA GLY A 127 4.28 18.07 -4.57
C GLY A 127 3.53 17.52 -5.78
N TYR A 128 3.34 16.20 -5.89
CA TYR A 128 2.51 15.61 -6.93
C TYR A 128 1.07 15.45 -6.46
N SER A 129 0.13 15.46 -7.40
CA SER A 129 -1.29 15.29 -7.11
C SER A 129 -1.65 13.82 -6.84
N SER A 130 -0.83 12.91 -7.31
CA SER A 130 -1.05 11.47 -7.11
C SER A 130 0.26 10.69 -7.27
#